data_44c0934e9675bf6bdd844d46a6da7382
#
_entry.id   44c0934e9675bf6bdd844d46a6da7382
#
_cell.length_a   1.000
_cell.length_b   1.000
_cell.length_c   1.000
_cell.angle_alpha   90.00
_cell.angle_beta   90.00
_cell.angle_gamma   90.00
#
_symmetry.space_group_name_H-M   'P 1'
#
loop_
_entity.id
_entity.type
_entity.pdbx_description
1 polymer ?
#
loop_
_entity_poly.entity_id
_entity_poly.type
_entity_poly.pdbx_seq_one_letter_code
_entity_poly.pdbx_strand_id
1 'polypeptide(L)'
;LKDVMDQRDNILGLPLIRNIKTVDPGDKSSPEVVQVETAMGAAIEVFEGSTLIEVGRDRFVPVKTTNDLLVLRSDVYDIGGDFVLDQVAGEVPFVDLDSDVFKLVGEFDKRFPEGAPSLRKATKLTVEGDVTFGHGVEVIGEVTVEGGAGKRIDAGSVLSGDA
;
A
#
# COMPACT_ATOMS: atom_id res chain seq x y z
N LEU A 1 30.60 8.47 8.73
CA LEU A 1 29.68 8.16 9.84
C LEU A 1 30.46 8.07 11.17
N LYS A 2 31.47 7.20 11.27
CA LYS A 2 32.24 6.99 12.51
C LYS A 2 32.78 8.31 13.06
N ASP A 3 33.45 9.12 12.25
CA ASP A 3 34.07 10.37 12.68
C ASP A 3 33.04 11.38 13.22
N VAL A 4 31.85 11.44 12.61
CA VAL A 4 30.75 12.30 13.08
C VAL A 4 30.18 11.79 14.40
N MET A 5 30.05 10.48 14.55
CA MET A 5 29.58 9.86 15.79
C MET A 5 30.57 10.13 16.93
N ASP A 6 31.88 9.94 16.68
CA ASP A 6 32.95 10.17 17.67
C ASP A 6 32.99 11.64 18.14
N GLN A 7 32.70 12.60 17.25
CA GLN A 7 32.64 14.02 17.56
C GLN A 7 31.37 14.46 18.30
N ARG A 8 30.31 13.67 18.29
CA ARG A 8 28.99 14.00 18.82
C ARG A 8 28.52 13.06 19.92
N ASP A 9 29.44 12.44 20.66
CA ASP A 9 29.12 11.49 21.73
C ASP A 9 28.14 10.38 21.30
N ASN A 10 28.28 9.89 20.07
CA ASN A 10 27.40 8.91 19.43
C ASN A 10 25.94 9.37 19.23
N ILE A 11 25.68 10.69 19.23
CA ILE A 11 24.36 11.26 19.01
C ILE A 11 24.36 12.07 17.70
N LEU A 12 23.65 11.59 16.67
CA LEU A 12 23.53 12.31 15.39
C LEU A 12 22.65 13.55 15.48
N GLY A 13 21.78 13.67 16.47
CA GLY A 13 20.86 14.79 16.61
C GLY A 13 19.72 14.80 15.60
N LEU A 14 19.35 13.61 15.07
CA LEU A 14 18.25 13.50 14.12
C LEU A 14 16.89 13.78 14.79
N PRO A 15 15.95 14.39 14.06
CA PRO A 15 14.61 14.62 14.57
C PRO A 15 13.93 13.31 15.02
N LEU A 16 13.30 13.36 16.18
CA LEU A 16 12.54 12.26 16.76
C LEU A 16 11.12 12.24 16.18
N ILE A 17 10.71 11.10 15.65
CA ILE A 17 9.33 10.85 15.21
C ILE A 17 8.64 10.00 16.28
N ARG A 18 7.47 10.44 16.72
CA ARG A 18 6.63 9.73 17.67
C ARG A 18 5.35 9.27 16.97
N ASN A 19 5.15 7.96 16.89
CA ASN A 19 3.94 7.37 16.32
C ASN A 19 3.16 6.67 17.44
N ILE A 20 1.91 7.09 17.65
CA ILE A 20 1.00 6.42 18.58
C ILE A 20 0.33 5.27 17.85
N LYS A 21 0.39 4.08 18.43
CA LYS A 21 -0.20 2.85 17.89
C LYS A 21 -0.84 2.03 18.99
N THR A 22 -1.79 1.19 18.65
CA THR A 22 -2.28 0.13 19.55
C THR A 22 -1.28 -1.02 19.61
N VAL A 23 -1.18 -1.69 20.77
CA VAL A 23 -0.34 -2.90 20.95
C VAL A 23 -0.77 -3.98 19.97
N ASP A 24 -2.08 -4.21 19.85
CA ASP A 24 -2.65 -5.10 18.84
C ASP A 24 -3.25 -4.25 17.71
N PRO A 25 -2.70 -4.32 16.48
CA PRO A 25 -3.24 -3.56 15.36
C PRO A 25 -4.64 -4.03 14.90
N GLY A 26 -5.05 -5.23 15.31
CA GLY A 26 -6.39 -5.78 15.05
C GLY A 26 -7.41 -5.40 16.12
N ASP A 27 -6.99 -4.88 17.28
CA ASP A 27 -7.87 -4.47 18.38
C ASP A 27 -7.67 -2.98 18.69
N LYS A 28 -8.60 -2.15 18.21
CA LYS A 28 -8.61 -0.70 18.45
C LYS A 28 -8.75 -0.33 19.95
N SER A 29 -9.20 -1.28 20.79
CA SER A 29 -9.35 -1.10 22.25
C SER A 29 -8.12 -1.49 23.05
N SER A 30 -7.11 -2.11 22.40
CA SER A 30 -5.87 -2.48 23.08
C SER A 30 -5.07 -1.24 23.51
N PRO A 31 -4.21 -1.36 24.55
CA PRO A 31 -3.47 -0.22 25.08
C PRO A 31 -2.66 0.50 24.00
N GLU A 32 -2.59 1.82 24.11
CA GLU A 32 -1.74 2.62 23.24
C GLU A 32 -0.27 2.52 23.66
N VAL A 33 0.60 2.50 22.67
CA VAL A 33 2.06 2.56 22.80
C VAL A 33 2.62 3.64 21.90
N VAL A 34 3.76 4.19 22.30
CA VAL A 34 4.50 5.15 21.49
C VAL A 34 5.66 4.42 20.82
N GLN A 35 5.59 4.29 19.50
CA GLN A 35 6.75 3.88 18.70
C GLN A 35 7.62 5.11 18.45
N VAL A 36 8.89 5.00 18.81
CA VAL A 36 9.88 6.06 18.63
C VAL A 36 10.84 5.66 17.51
N GLU A 37 11.04 6.55 16.56
CA GLU A 37 11.99 6.38 15.47
C GLU A 37 12.67 7.70 15.13
N THR A 38 13.76 7.67 14.37
CA THR A 38 14.46 8.87 13.90
C THR A 38 14.25 9.08 12.42
N ALA A 39 14.17 10.35 12.01
CA ALA A 39 14.04 10.73 10.61
C ALA A 39 15.38 10.53 9.87
N MET A 40 15.63 9.33 9.35
CA MET A 40 16.90 9.01 8.65
C MET A 40 17.17 9.92 7.45
N GLY A 41 16.11 10.39 6.75
CA GLY A 41 16.26 11.38 5.66
C GLY A 41 16.89 12.71 6.10
N ALA A 42 16.71 13.10 7.35
CA ALA A 42 17.33 14.30 7.92
C ALA A 42 18.85 14.16 8.13
N ALA A 43 19.42 12.97 7.97
CA ALA A 43 20.87 12.75 8.09
C ALA A 43 21.68 13.55 7.07
N ILE A 44 21.06 13.97 5.96
CA ILE A 44 21.71 14.86 4.98
C ILE A 44 22.16 16.19 5.59
N GLU A 45 21.47 16.68 6.62
CA GLU A 45 21.83 17.93 7.32
C GLU A 45 23.04 17.77 8.27
N VAL A 46 23.34 16.51 8.63
CA VAL A 46 24.39 16.18 9.59
C VAL A 46 25.74 15.96 8.92
N PHE A 47 25.76 15.50 7.68
CA PHE A 47 26.96 15.15 6.95
C PHE A 47 27.34 16.25 5.95
N GLU A 48 28.50 16.87 6.15
CA GLU A 48 29.05 17.84 5.20
C GLU A 48 29.32 17.17 3.85
N GLY A 49 28.98 17.83 2.75
CA GLY A 49 29.15 17.32 1.40
C GLY A 49 28.13 16.27 0.97
N SER A 50 27.07 16.07 1.75
CA SER A 50 25.96 15.19 1.35
C SER A 50 25.27 15.72 0.10
N THR A 51 24.91 14.79 -0.80
CA THR A 51 24.19 15.10 -2.04
C THR A 51 22.98 14.18 -2.18
N LEU A 52 22.03 14.57 -3.03
CA LEU A 52 20.85 13.79 -3.37
C LEU A 52 21.03 13.19 -4.76
N ILE A 53 20.51 11.97 -4.92
CA ILE A 53 20.33 11.36 -6.23
C ILE A 53 18.84 11.34 -6.50
N GLU A 54 18.41 11.98 -7.58
CA GLU A 54 17.03 11.91 -8.04
C GLU A 54 16.75 10.52 -8.62
N VAL A 55 15.70 9.88 -8.15
CA VAL A 55 15.24 8.57 -8.63
C VAL A 55 13.87 8.74 -9.26
N GLY A 56 13.71 8.31 -10.51
CA GLY A 56 12.44 8.35 -11.22
C GLY A 56 11.35 7.54 -10.52
N ARG A 57 10.11 7.96 -10.71
CA ARG A 57 8.93 7.29 -10.12
C ARG A 57 8.74 5.86 -10.61
N ASP A 58 9.19 5.56 -11.82
CA ASP A 58 9.23 4.22 -12.42
C ASP A 58 10.03 3.21 -11.59
N ARG A 59 10.94 3.69 -10.74
CA ARG A 59 11.78 2.85 -9.87
C ARG A 59 11.27 2.75 -8.43
N PHE A 60 10.10 3.27 -8.15
CA PHE A 60 9.57 3.32 -6.79
C PHE A 60 8.08 3.01 -6.74
N VAL A 61 7.75 1.77 -6.37
CA VAL A 61 6.37 1.30 -6.16
C VAL A 61 6.19 0.99 -4.67
N PRO A 62 5.82 1.98 -3.84
CA PRO A 62 5.65 1.75 -2.41
C PRO A 62 4.38 0.95 -2.14
N VAL A 63 4.49 -0.03 -1.25
CA VAL A 63 3.35 -0.79 -0.71
C VAL A 63 3.26 -0.51 0.78
N LYS A 64 2.32 0.34 1.19
CA LYS A 64 2.12 0.75 2.59
C LYS A 64 0.84 0.18 3.18
N THR A 65 -0.14 -0.06 2.33
CA THR A 65 -1.47 -0.53 2.72
C THR A 65 -1.91 -1.69 1.83
N THR A 66 -3.02 -2.31 2.16
CA THR A 66 -3.65 -3.34 1.31
C THR A 66 -4.22 -2.76 0.02
N ASN A 67 -4.47 -1.44 -0.04
CA ASN A 67 -4.84 -0.75 -1.28
C ASN A 67 -3.70 -0.86 -2.30
N ASP A 68 -2.48 -0.50 -1.88
CA ASP A 68 -1.29 -0.62 -2.72
C ASP A 68 -1.00 -2.09 -3.07
N LEU A 69 -1.24 -3.00 -2.10
CA LEU A 69 -1.05 -4.43 -2.31
C LEU A 69 -1.99 -4.99 -3.37
N LEU A 70 -3.26 -4.52 -3.43
CA LEU A 70 -4.19 -4.93 -4.46
C LEU A 70 -3.72 -4.51 -5.85
N VAL A 71 -3.27 -3.25 -5.99
CA VAL A 71 -2.71 -2.74 -7.24
C VAL A 71 -1.51 -3.58 -7.68
N LEU A 72 -0.59 -3.87 -6.75
CA LEU A 72 0.62 -4.65 -7.06
C LEU A 72 0.30 -6.11 -7.44
N ARG A 73 -0.73 -6.72 -6.83
CA ARG A 73 -1.15 -8.11 -7.12
C ARG A 73 -2.05 -8.23 -8.35
N SER A 74 -2.55 -7.12 -8.86
CA SER A 74 -3.36 -7.08 -10.08
C SER A 74 -2.48 -7.10 -11.34
N ASP A 75 -3.10 -6.92 -12.49
CA ASP A 75 -2.46 -6.86 -13.79
C ASP A 75 -2.04 -5.43 -14.23
N VAL A 76 -1.93 -4.50 -13.28
CA VAL A 76 -1.42 -3.13 -13.52
C VAL A 76 0.07 -3.14 -13.84
N TYR A 77 0.79 -4.07 -13.23
CA TYR A 77 2.22 -4.28 -13.45
C TYR A 77 2.48 -5.68 -13.98
N ASP A 78 3.52 -5.79 -14.79
CA ASP A 78 4.10 -7.06 -15.22
C ASP A 78 5.53 -7.18 -14.67
N ILE A 79 6.04 -8.39 -14.54
CA ILE A 79 7.42 -8.62 -14.11
C ILE A 79 8.24 -8.95 -15.36
N GLY A 80 9.12 -8.01 -15.73
CA GLY A 80 10.04 -8.18 -16.84
C GLY A 80 11.07 -9.31 -16.62
N GLY A 81 11.76 -9.70 -17.67
CA GLY A 81 12.78 -10.75 -17.61
C GLY A 81 13.98 -10.44 -16.70
N ASP A 82 14.18 -9.20 -16.34
CA ASP A 82 15.19 -8.67 -15.41
C ASP A 82 14.66 -8.51 -13.97
N PHE A 83 13.44 -9.00 -13.71
CA PHE A 83 12.73 -8.86 -12.43
C PHE A 83 12.38 -7.40 -12.05
N VAL A 84 12.33 -6.50 -13.02
CA VAL A 84 11.81 -5.14 -12.85
C VAL A 84 10.30 -5.15 -13.07
N LEU A 85 9.59 -4.34 -12.29
CA LEU A 85 8.15 -4.13 -12.48
C LEU A 85 7.93 -3.12 -13.60
N ASP A 86 7.27 -3.56 -14.65
CA ASP A 86 6.84 -2.72 -15.77
C ASP A 86 5.37 -2.36 -15.60
N GLN A 87 5.06 -1.07 -15.54
CA GLN A 87 3.67 -0.63 -15.56
C GLN A 87 3.09 -0.87 -16.97
N VAL A 88 2.11 -1.75 -17.06
CA VAL A 88 1.44 -2.11 -18.33
C VAL A 88 0.04 -1.49 -18.45
N ALA A 89 -0.54 -1.02 -17.35
CA ALA A 89 -1.74 -0.18 -17.38
C ALA A 89 -1.39 1.25 -17.82
N GLY A 90 -2.33 1.93 -18.47
CA GLY A 90 -2.15 3.32 -18.89
C GLY A 90 -1.90 4.26 -17.71
N GLU A 91 -2.66 4.06 -16.63
CA GLU A 91 -2.53 4.78 -15.36
C GLU A 91 -2.59 3.78 -14.20
N VAL A 92 -1.92 4.13 -13.09
CA VAL A 92 -2.07 3.36 -11.84
C VAL A 92 -3.40 3.76 -11.20
N PRO A 93 -4.36 2.84 -11.04
CA PRO A 93 -5.66 3.18 -10.48
C PRO A 93 -5.56 3.57 -9.01
N PHE A 94 -6.42 4.48 -8.59
CA PHE A 94 -6.62 4.74 -7.17
C PHE A 94 -7.49 3.63 -6.56
N VAL A 95 -6.99 2.97 -5.52
CA VAL A 95 -7.72 1.92 -4.79
C VAL A 95 -7.99 2.39 -3.37
N ASP A 96 -9.23 2.25 -2.91
CA ASP A 96 -9.67 2.54 -1.56
C ASP A 96 -10.55 1.39 -1.03
N LEU A 97 -9.96 0.57 -0.17
CA LEU A 97 -10.63 -0.56 0.46
C LEU A 97 -11.00 -0.19 1.90
N ASP A 98 -12.19 -0.59 2.34
CA ASP A 98 -12.63 -0.36 3.72
C ASP A 98 -11.60 -0.89 4.73
N SER A 99 -10.97 0.02 5.45
CA SER A 99 -9.89 -0.32 6.39
C SER A 99 -10.36 -1.15 7.58
N ASP A 100 -11.65 -1.16 7.92
CA ASP A 100 -12.18 -1.99 9.00
C ASP A 100 -12.27 -3.46 8.57
N VAL A 101 -12.28 -3.72 7.26
CA VAL A 101 -12.39 -5.06 6.67
C VAL A 101 -11.08 -5.54 6.07
N PHE A 102 -10.36 -4.68 5.35
CA PHE A 102 -9.23 -5.08 4.51
C PHE A 102 -7.84 -4.73 5.10
N LYS A 103 -7.77 -4.06 6.24
CA LYS A 103 -6.50 -3.55 6.81
C LYS A 103 -5.43 -4.62 7.02
N LEU A 104 -5.81 -5.79 7.52
CA LEU A 104 -4.89 -6.88 7.79
C LEU A 104 -4.74 -7.79 6.57
N VAL A 105 -3.52 -8.18 6.23
CA VAL A 105 -3.24 -9.02 5.04
C VAL A 105 -4.03 -10.33 5.05
N GLY A 106 -4.17 -10.98 6.21
CA GLY A 106 -4.97 -12.21 6.32
C GLY A 106 -6.45 -11.99 6.05
N GLU A 107 -7.00 -10.83 6.39
CA GLU A 107 -8.38 -10.47 6.07
C GLU A 107 -8.54 -10.08 4.61
N PHE A 108 -7.57 -9.38 4.05
CA PHE A 108 -7.47 -9.09 2.63
C PHE A 108 -7.45 -10.37 1.79
N ASP A 109 -6.59 -11.34 2.12
CA ASP A 109 -6.46 -12.61 1.38
C ASP A 109 -7.77 -13.42 1.37
N LYS A 110 -8.58 -13.38 2.43
CA LYS A 110 -9.89 -14.03 2.48
C LYS A 110 -10.89 -13.46 1.46
N ARG A 111 -10.73 -12.19 1.07
CA ARG A 111 -11.64 -11.49 0.18
C ARG A 111 -11.19 -11.48 -1.28
N PHE A 112 -9.94 -11.90 -1.51
CA PHE A 112 -9.39 -12.16 -2.84
C PHE A 112 -8.82 -13.59 -2.94
N PRO A 113 -9.66 -14.65 -2.60
CA PRO A 113 -9.16 -16.02 -2.50
C PRO A 113 -8.70 -16.61 -3.84
N GLU A 114 -9.18 -16.05 -4.94
CA GLU A 114 -8.90 -16.52 -6.29
C GLU A 114 -8.04 -15.54 -7.09
N GLY A 115 -7.36 -14.61 -6.38
CA GLY A 115 -6.50 -13.59 -6.95
C GLY A 115 -7.16 -12.21 -7.04
N ALA A 116 -6.35 -11.22 -7.38
CA ALA A 116 -6.81 -9.85 -7.55
C ALA A 116 -7.67 -9.71 -8.83
N PRO A 117 -8.63 -8.78 -8.85
CA PRO A 117 -9.33 -8.43 -10.09
C PRO A 117 -8.37 -7.76 -11.08
N SER A 118 -8.73 -7.77 -12.37
CA SER A 118 -8.04 -6.96 -13.36
C SER A 118 -8.35 -5.48 -13.10
N LEU A 119 -7.30 -4.70 -12.92
CA LEU A 119 -7.38 -3.24 -12.72
C LEU A 119 -6.76 -2.47 -13.90
N ARG A 120 -6.36 -3.15 -14.95
CA ARG A 120 -5.68 -2.54 -16.11
C ARG A 120 -6.47 -1.43 -16.79
N LYS A 121 -7.81 -1.50 -16.72
CA LYS A 121 -8.75 -0.50 -17.29
C LYS A 121 -9.42 0.34 -16.23
N ALA A 122 -9.10 0.13 -14.96
CA ALA A 122 -9.63 0.93 -13.86
C ALA A 122 -8.92 2.27 -13.77
N THR A 123 -9.68 3.30 -13.40
CA THR A 123 -9.12 4.58 -12.91
C THR A 123 -9.27 4.69 -11.41
N LYS A 124 -10.34 4.09 -10.85
CA LYS A 124 -10.58 4.04 -9.41
C LYS A 124 -11.41 2.82 -9.03
N LEU A 125 -11.07 2.22 -7.90
CA LEU A 125 -11.88 1.19 -7.24
C LEU A 125 -12.07 1.56 -5.78
N THR A 126 -13.31 1.80 -5.36
CA THR A 126 -13.69 1.96 -3.95
C THR A 126 -14.49 0.73 -3.52
N VAL A 127 -14.15 0.16 -2.37
CA VAL A 127 -14.90 -0.95 -1.77
C VAL A 127 -15.29 -0.55 -0.35
N GLU A 128 -16.60 -0.41 -0.12
CA GLU A 128 -17.18 -0.05 1.17
C GLU A 128 -17.80 -1.29 1.83
N GLY A 129 -17.28 -1.69 2.98
CA GLY A 129 -17.74 -2.88 3.71
C GLY A 129 -17.17 -4.20 3.20
N ASP A 130 -17.80 -5.31 3.62
CA ASP A 130 -17.31 -6.67 3.38
C ASP A 130 -17.75 -7.21 2.00
N VAL A 131 -16.76 -7.42 1.12
CA VAL A 131 -16.96 -7.95 -0.24
C VAL A 131 -15.89 -8.98 -0.56
N THR A 132 -16.30 -10.12 -1.10
CA THR A 132 -15.38 -11.15 -1.63
C THR A 132 -15.43 -11.12 -3.17
N PHE A 133 -14.26 -11.13 -3.80
CA PHE A 133 -14.13 -11.12 -5.26
C PHE A 133 -13.83 -12.52 -5.79
N GLY A 134 -14.58 -12.94 -6.81
CA GLY A 134 -14.33 -14.16 -7.55
C GLY A 134 -13.20 -14.01 -8.57
N HIS A 135 -12.82 -15.13 -9.19
CA HIS A 135 -11.78 -15.15 -10.20
C HIS A 135 -12.14 -14.34 -11.46
N GLY A 136 -11.17 -13.66 -12.03
CA GLY A 136 -11.32 -13.01 -13.34
C GLY A 136 -12.30 -11.84 -13.37
N VAL A 137 -12.58 -11.23 -12.22
CA VAL A 137 -13.34 -9.97 -12.17
C VAL A 137 -12.53 -8.87 -12.85
N GLU A 138 -13.17 -8.07 -13.71
CA GLU A 138 -12.57 -6.92 -14.40
C GLU A 138 -13.22 -5.63 -13.92
N VAL A 139 -12.41 -4.60 -13.64
CA VAL A 139 -12.86 -3.25 -13.24
C VAL A 139 -12.54 -2.28 -14.35
N ILE A 140 -13.55 -1.49 -14.77
CA ILE A 140 -13.41 -0.52 -15.88
C ILE A 140 -13.82 0.87 -15.41
N GLY A 141 -12.91 1.83 -15.58
CA GLY A 141 -13.14 3.22 -15.18
C GLY A 141 -13.19 3.41 -13.67
N GLU A 142 -14.10 4.24 -13.20
CA GLU A 142 -14.34 4.48 -11.78
C GLU A 142 -15.49 3.59 -11.30
N VAL A 143 -15.23 2.78 -10.26
CA VAL A 143 -16.20 1.83 -9.70
C VAL A 143 -16.24 1.96 -8.19
N THR A 144 -17.44 2.04 -7.64
CA THR A 144 -17.72 1.89 -6.21
C THR A 144 -18.53 0.63 -5.99
N VAL A 145 -18.06 -0.24 -5.08
CA VAL A 145 -18.75 -1.46 -4.69
C VAL A 145 -19.19 -1.33 -3.24
N GLU A 146 -20.50 -1.27 -3.04
CA GLU A 146 -21.07 -1.30 -1.68
C GLU A 146 -21.13 -2.75 -1.18
N GLY A 147 -20.50 -3.02 -0.05
CA GLY A 147 -20.43 -4.31 0.60
C GLY A 147 -21.55 -4.56 1.60
N GLY A 148 -21.58 -5.77 2.09
CA GLY A 148 -22.50 -6.21 3.15
C GLY A 148 -22.21 -7.66 3.53
N ALA A 149 -22.86 -8.16 4.59
CA ALA A 149 -22.62 -9.50 5.08
C ALA A 149 -22.82 -10.55 3.97
N GLY A 150 -21.73 -11.21 3.57
CA GLY A 150 -21.72 -12.27 2.56
C GLY A 150 -21.80 -11.78 1.10
N LYS A 151 -21.63 -10.49 0.83
CA LYS A 151 -21.60 -10.02 -0.56
C LYS A 151 -20.39 -10.63 -1.29
N ARG A 152 -20.67 -11.21 -2.45
CA ARG A 152 -19.67 -11.75 -3.36
C ARG A 152 -19.89 -11.18 -4.76
N ILE A 153 -18.79 -10.79 -5.39
CA ILE A 153 -18.76 -10.50 -6.83
C ILE A 153 -18.45 -11.82 -7.54
N ASP A 154 -19.32 -12.21 -8.46
CA ASP A 154 -19.18 -13.49 -9.17
C ASP A 154 -17.96 -13.51 -10.08
N ALA A 155 -17.41 -14.72 -10.28
CA ALA A 155 -16.28 -14.89 -11.18
C ALA A 155 -16.61 -14.43 -12.62
N GLY A 156 -15.66 -13.75 -13.26
CA GLY A 156 -15.80 -13.23 -14.61
C GLY A 156 -16.70 -12.00 -14.75
N SER A 157 -17.14 -11.40 -13.63
CA SER A 157 -17.94 -10.18 -13.67
C SER A 157 -17.13 -9.00 -14.22
N VAL A 158 -17.80 -8.12 -14.96
CA VAL A 158 -17.24 -6.83 -15.40
C VAL A 158 -17.96 -5.73 -14.64
N LEU A 159 -17.21 -4.98 -13.86
CA LEU A 159 -17.72 -3.88 -13.05
C LEU A 159 -17.41 -2.54 -13.76
N SER A 160 -18.44 -1.69 -13.89
CA SER A 160 -18.31 -0.35 -14.47
C SER A 160 -19.34 0.58 -13.85
N GLY A 161 -18.92 1.74 -13.33
CA GLY A 161 -19.81 2.64 -12.59
C GLY A 161 -20.11 2.16 -11.18
N ASP A 162 -21.25 2.57 -10.59
CA ASP A 162 -21.69 2.09 -9.27
C ASP A 162 -22.23 0.66 -9.39
N ALA A 163 -21.74 -0.26 -8.53
CA ALA A 163 -22.01 -1.69 -8.59
C ALA A 163 -22.42 -2.29 -7.22
#